data_a770087c6636c3ed68aebb54cff30226
#
_entry.id   a770087c6636c3ed68aebb54cff30226
#
_cell.length_a   1.000
_cell.length_b   1.000
_cell.length_c   1.000
_cell.angle_alpha   90.00
_cell.angle_beta   90.00
_cell.angle_gamma   90.00
#
_symmetry.space_group_name_H-M   'P 1'
#
loop_
_entity.id
_entity.type
_entity.pdbx_description
1 polymer ?
#
loop_
_entity_poly.entity_id
_entity_poly.type
_entity_poly.pdbx_seq_one_letter_code
_entity_poly.pdbx_strand_id
1 'polypeptide(L)'
;MTISKKLKIFSIQILLSVIPLSLLISTDLSAELVIKVTKGNDKPTEIAISPIASGNINLSEDLGLIIESDLQRSGMFKTIPRQNMLAYPSTPDDVYFRDWRLLGAEYLVVGSIEQLEEKQIRFVFNLLNVNLQSDLIQHIVEGNSDQLREIAHRASDLIYEEITGIRGAFSTRLAYVTAVQNNNSLIYELKVSDADGAQEKLMLRSTEPIMSPAWSPSGKEIAYVSFESGRPAIYRQDLISAKRQQLTNFKGLNGAPAWSPDGNKLAMVLSKDGNPEIYVLDFTERKLTRLTRHFSIDTEPTWHPNGDRILFTSDRGGTPQIYELELNSRKIKRITYVGNYNARPSLAPDARTLVMVHRANDVFHIATLDLKTNRMLELTETRLDESPTVAPNGAMLIYATKQGDRDILAAVSIDAGVKYFLPLESGDVREPAWSPYLR
;
A
#
# COMPACT_ATOMS: atom_id res chain seq x y z
N MET A 1 71.54 -7.05 -40.97
CA MET A 1 72.61 -6.09 -40.68
C MET A 1 72.42 -5.67 -39.21
N THR A 2 73.36 -6.17 -38.40
CA THR A 2 73.94 -5.66 -37.14
C THR A 2 73.02 -5.40 -35.95
N ILE A 3 72.96 -6.31 -34.96
CA ILE A 3 73.76 -6.49 -33.76
C ILE A 3 73.67 -5.27 -32.78
N SER A 4 73.14 -5.47 -31.59
CA SER A 4 73.98 -5.49 -30.41
C SER A 4 73.16 -5.78 -29.13
N LYS A 5 73.66 -6.81 -28.44
CA LYS A 5 73.41 -7.19 -27.03
C LYS A 5 73.80 -6.07 -26.06
N LYS A 6 73.17 -5.98 -24.93
CA LYS A 6 73.87 -5.96 -23.61
C LYS A 6 72.94 -6.30 -22.43
N LEU A 7 73.33 -7.30 -21.75
CA LEU A 7 72.95 -7.78 -20.39
C LEU A 7 73.42 -6.80 -19.32
N LYS A 8 72.64 -6.65 -18.20
CA LYS A 8 73.11 -6.49 -16.82
C LYS A 8 71.88 -6.70 -15.92
N ILE A 9 71.72 -7.76 -15.18
CA ILE A 9 72.21 -8.24 -13.91
C ILE A 9 71.72 -7.40 -12.72
N PHE A 10 70.86 -8.09 -11.90
CA PHE A 10 70.62 -8.08 -10.47
C PHE A 10 70.36 -6.79 -9.68
N SER A 11 69.19 -6.75 -9.05
CA SER A 11 69.07 -6.57 -7.59
C SER A 11 67.67 -6.99 -7.11
N ILE A 12 67.62 -8.01 -6.27
CA ILE A 12 66.47 -8.45 -5.51
C ILE A 12 66.28 -7.44 -4.39
N GLN A 13 65.15 -6.74 -4.37
CA GLN A 13 64.65 -6.09 -3.17
C GLN A 13 63.32 -6.72 -2.80
N ILE A 14 63.34 -7.48 -1.71
CA ILE A 14 62.13 -7.98 -1.01
C ILE A 14 61.44 -6.77 -0.40
N LEU A 15 60.34 -6.36 -0.98
CA LEU A 15 59.44 -5.40 -0.37
C LEU A 15 58.30 -6.15 0.31
N LEU A 16 58.33 -6.20 1.65
CA LEU A 16 57.17 -6.62 2.46
C LEU A 16 55.99 -5.69 2.17
N SER A 17 55.02 -6.18 1.43
CA SER A 17 53.73 -5.51 1.30
C SER A 17 52.89 -5.80 2.53
N VAL A 18 52.76 -4.80 3.39
CA VAL A 18 51.74 -4.70 4.44
C VAL A 18 50.39 -4.54 3.71
N ILE A 19 49.56 -5.58 3.75
CA ILE A 19 48.18 -5.52 3.29
C ILE A 19 47.40 -4.80 4.39
N PRO A 20 46.80 -3.62 4.13
CA PRO A 20 45.86 -3.04 5.08
C PRO A 20 44.61 -3.91 5.10
N LEU A 21 44.32 -4.51 6.23
CA LEU A 21 43.03 -5.14 6.53
C LEU A 21 41.98 -4.03 6.55
N SER A 22 41.35 -3.76 5.40
CA SER A 22 40.21 -2.90 5.32
C SER A 22 39.05 -3.58 6.07
N LEU A 23 38.74 -3.06 7.26
CA LEU A 23 37.46 -3.32 7.92
C LEU A 23 36.35 -2.93 6.94
N LEU A 24 35.66 -3.92 6.42
CA LEU A 24 34.35 -3.75 5.79
C LEU A 24 33.38 -3.35 6.91
N ILE A 25 33.24 -2.07 7.12
CA ILE A 25 32.10 -1.50 7.85
C ILE A 25 30.93 -1.71 6.91
N SER A 26 30.11 -2.73 7.16
CA SER A 26 28.77 -2.83 6.60
C SER A 26 27.99 -1.65 7.15
N THR A 27 27.86 -0.58 6.35
CA THR A 27 26.84 0.43 6.59
C THR A 27 25.52 -0.23 6.26
N ASP A 28 24.73 -0.53 7.30
CA ASP A 28 23.32 -0.81 7.12
C ASP A 28 22.72 0.37 6.36
N LEU A 29 22.44 0.17 5.07
CA LEU A 29 21.65 1.09 4.28
C LEU A 29 20.21 0.93 4.74
N SER A 30 19.85 1.57 5.86
CA SER A 30 18.45 1.81 6.15
C SER A 30 17.96 2.75 5.04
N ALA A 31 17.01 2.28 4.23
CA ALA A 31 16.36 3.10 3.23
C ALA A 31 15.65 4.24 3.96
N GLU A 32 16.21 5.45 3.89
CA GLU A 32 15.60 6.63 4.46
C GLU A 32 14.29 6.90 3.72
N LEU A 33 13.18 6.86 4.43
CA LEU A 33 11.85 7.14 3.89
C LEU A 33 11.79 8.63 3.49
N VAL A 34 11.99 8.91 2.21
CA VAL A 34 11.90 10.30 1.70
C VAL A 34 10.43 10.62 1.43
N ILE A 35 9.79 11.32 2.35
CA ILE A 35 8.43 11.86 2.19
C ILE A 35 8.53 13.22 1.49
N LYS A 36 7.98 13.30 0.28
CA LYS A 36 7.92 14.56 -0.45
C LYS A 36 6.53 15.18 -0.30
N VAL A 37 6.44 16.22 0.51
CA VAL A 37 5.21 17.05 0.61
C VAL A 37 5.24 18.09 -0.51
N THR A 38 4.34 17.96 -1.50
CA THR A 38 4.31 18.86 -2.66
C THR A 38 3.21 19.90 -2.61
N LYS A 39 2.07 19.61 -1.99
CA LYS A 39 0.94 20.53 -1.72
C LYS A 39 0.05 19.91 -0.64
N GLY A 40 0.57 19.68 0.54
CA GLY A 40 -0.24 19.25 1.68
C GLY A 40 -1.08 20.39 2.23
N ASN A 41 -1.89 20.07 3.23
CA ASN A 41 -2.53 21.07 4.10
C ASN A 41 -1.52 22.19 4.34
N ASP A 42 -1.87 23.44 4.09
CA ASP A 42 -0.93 24.56 4.14
C ASP A 42 -0.12 24.62 5.45
N LYS A 43 -0.55 23.86 6.46
CA LYS A 43 0.15 23.65 7.72
C LYS A 43 -0.19 22.27 8.33
N PRO A 44 0.68 21.25 8.22
CA PRO A 44 0.48 19.98 8.92
C PRO A 44 0.46 20.20 10.44
N THR A 45 -0.40 19.45 11.15
CA THR A 45 -0.54 19.49 12.60
C THR A 45 0.76 19.01 13.27
N GLU A 46 1.34 19.85 14.15
CA GLU A 46 2.56 19.47 14.86
C GLU A 46 2.23 18.59 16.08
N ILE A 47 2.77 17.36 16.07
CA ILE A 47 2.54 16.35 17.11
C ILE A 47 3.87 15.84 17.67
N ALA A 48 3.92 15.63 18.97
CA ALA A 48 5.03 14.96 19.64
C ALA A 48 4.62 13.58 20.12
N ILE A 49 5.50 12.59 19.94
CA ILE A 49 5.32 11.24 20.47
C ILE A 49 6.44 11.00 21.48
N SER A 50 6.10 11.08 22.77
CA SER A 50 7.07 10.78 23.83
C SER A 50 7.54 9.31 23.69
N PRO A 51 8.82 9.02 23.93
CA PRO A 51 9.28 7.65 24.04
C PRO A 51 8.39 6.83 24.99
N ILE A 52 7.87 5.70 24.51
CA ILE A 52 6.92 4.88 25.27
C ILE A 52 7.67 4.13 26.38
N ALA A 53 7.23 4.33 27.63
CA ALA A 53 7.84 3.65 28.77
C ALA A 53 7.51 2.16 28.76
N SER A 54 8.53 1.30 28.72
CA SER A 54 8.40 -0.16 28.72
C SER A 54 8.87 -0.84 30.02
N GLY A 55 9.33 -0.07 30.98
CA GLY A 55 9.88 -0.59 32.24
C GLY A 55 11.04 -1.57 31.98
N ASN A 56 10.89 -2.80 32.47
CA ASN A 56 11.88 -3.87 32.27
C ASN A 56 11.55 -4.79 31.09
N ILE A 57 10.56 -4.47 30.27
CA ILE A 57 10.13 -5.28 29.14
C ILE A 57 11.08 -5.02 27.98
N ASN A 58 11.75 -6.08 27.51
CA ASN A 58 12.59 -6.01 26.32
C ASN A 58 11.71 -6.14 25.08
N LEU A 59 11.50 -5.04 24.37
CA LEU A 59 10.73 -4.99 23.14
C LEU A 59 11.66 -5.11 21.93
N SER A 60 11.23 -5.84 20.93
CA SER A 60 11.96 -5.98 19.66
C SER A 60 11.92 -4.72 18.78
N GLU A 61 10.88 -3.88 18.97
CA GLU A 61 10.66 -2.65 18.21
C GLU A 61 10.16 -1.53 19.14
N ASP A 62 10.39 -0.29 18.75
CA ASP A 62 9.93 0.90 19.47
C ASP A 62 8.55 1.34 18.94
N LEU A 63 7.49 1.16 19.74
CA LEU A 63 6.12 1.53 19.37
C LEU A 63 5.98 3.01 19.02
N GLY A 64 6.65 3.88 19.76
CA GLY A 64 6.58 5.31 19.53
C GLY A 64 7.17 5.72 18.18
N LEU A 65 8.24 5.07 17.72
CA LEU A 65 8.81 5.32 16.38
C LEU A 65 7.88 4.83 15.26
N ILE A 66 7.18 3.73 15.47
CA ILE A 66 6.19 3.24 14.51
C ILE A 66 5.03 4.23 14.41
N ILE A 67 4.48 4.69 15.54
CA ILE A 67 3.40 5.69 15.60
C ILE A 67 3.86 7.00 14.93
N GLU A 68 5.07 7.46 15.23
CA GLU A 68 5.66 8.65 14.62
C GLU A 68 5.71 8.53 13.09
N SER A 69 6.20 7.40 12.58
CA SER A 69 6.31 7.10 11.16
C SER A 69 4.94 7.02 10.48
N ASP A 70 3.95 6.38 11.13
CA ASP A 70 2.58 6.27 10.61
C ASP A 70 1.94 7.63 10.42
N LEU A 71 1.94 8.45 11.47
CA LEU A 71 1.33 9.77 11.44
C LEU A 71 2.01 10.68 10.40
N GLN A 72 3.35 10.63 10.32
CA GLN A 72 4.10 11.40 9.34
C GLN A 72 3.78 10.98 7.90
N ARG A 73 3.65 9.67 7.62
CA ARG A 73 3.28 9.16 6.29
C ARG A 73 1.89 9.60 5.84
N SER A 74 0.97 9.85 6.76
CA SER A 74 -0.35 10.37 6.40
C SER A 74 -0.31 11.78 5.77
N GLY A 75 0.78 12.53 6.03
CA GLY A 75 0.96 13.91 5.60
C GLY A 75 0.10 14.94 6.34
N MET A 76 -0.76 14.48 7.23
CA MET A 76 -1.57 15.34 8.08
C MET A 76 -0.78 15.87 9.29
N PHE A 77 0.32 15.20 9.62
CA PHE A 77 1.12 15.51 10.81
C PHE A 77 2.57 15.76 10.46
N LYS A 78 3.16 16.65 11.24
CA LYS A 78 4.60 16.86 11.33
C LYS A 78 5.04 16.49 12.75
N THR A 79 5.86 15.46 12.85
CA THR A 79 6.33 14.96 14.14
C THR A 79 7.49 15.80 14.66
N ILE A 80 7.54 16.00 15.98
CA ILE A 80 8.66 16.67 16.65
C ILE A 80 9.75 15.64 16.92
N PRO A 81 10.97 15.81 16.38
CA PRO A 81 12.06 14.86 16.58
C PRO A 81 12.39 14.69 18.07
N ARG A 82 12.56 13.44 18.53
CA ARG A 82 12.86 13.10 19.93
C ARG A 82 14.05 13.86 20.50
N GLN A 83 15.08 14.06 19.71
CA GLN A 83 16.27 14.81 20.10
C GLN A 83 16.01 16.27 20.48
N ASN A 84 14.87 16.83 20.07
CA ASN A 84 14.46 18.19 20.40
C ASN A 84 13.58 18.25 21.65
N MET A 85 13.12 17.10 22.17
CA MET A 85 12.25 17.03 23.33
C MET A 85 13.04 17.33 24.61
N LEU A 86 12.44 18.11 25.51
CA LEU A 86 13.07 18.51 26.78
C LEU A 86 12.85 17.50 27.91
N ALA A 87 11.84 16.65 27.77
CA ALA A 87 11.47 15.61 28.72
C ALA A 87 10.78 14.45 28.00
N TYR A 88 10.68 13.31 28.68
CA TYR A 88 10.02 12.09 28.17
C TYR A 88 8.94 11.63 29.15
N PRO A 89 7.82 12.37 29.28
CA PRO A 89 6.72 11.98 30.15
C PRO A 89 6.07 10.69 29.68
N SER A 90 5.68 9.84 30.62
CA SER A 90 4.95 8.59 30.34
C SER A 90 3.48 8.65 30.78
N THR A 91 3.12 9.64 31.59
CA THR A 91 1.76 9.89 32.06
C THR A 91 1.39 11.36 31.88
N PRO A 92 0.09 11.71 31.84
CA PRO A 92 -0.35 13.11 31.77
C PRO A 92 0.16 13.99 32.92
N ASP A 93 0.29 13.42 34.13
CA ASP A 93 0.72 14.13 35.33
C ASP A 93 2.18 14.60 35.26
N ASP A 94 2.99 13.96 34.42
CA ASP A 94 4.41 14.30 34.22
C ASP A 94 4.61 15.42 33.18
N VAL A 95 3.51 15.92 32.56
CA VAL A 95 3.60 16.81 31.40
C VAL A 95 3.65 18.29 31.84
N TYR A 96 4.74 18.95 31.54
CA TYR A 96 4.86 20.41 31.65
C TYR A 96 4.48 21.06 30.31
N PHE A 97 3.20 21.35 30.08
CA PHE A 97 2.65 21.85 28.82
C PHE A 97 3.38 23.06 28.21
N ARG A 98 3.97 23.91 29.07
CA ARG A 98 4.76 25.05 28.62
C ARG A 98 5.92 24.63 27.71
N ASP A 99 6.60 23.56 28.05
CA ASP A 99 7.79 23.12 27.33
C ASP A 99 7.41 22.58 25.94
N TRP A 100 6.29 21.88 25.84
CA TRP A 100 5.75 21.39 24.57
C TRP A 100 5.24 22.52 23.66
N ARG A 101 4.64 23.58 24.24
CA ARG A 101 4.27 24.78 23.47
C ARG A 101 5.50 25.53 22.90
N LEU A 102 6.62 25.57 23.64
CA LEU A 102 7.87 26.14 23.13
C LEU A 102 8.44 25.36 21.95
N LEU A 103 8.20 24.04 21.88
CA LEU A 103 8.57 23.19 20.76
C LEU A 103 7.59 23.29 19.58
N GLY A 104 6.47 23.99 19.74
CA GLY A 104 5.43 24.13 18.72
C GLY A 104 4.45 22.98 18.64
N ALA A 105 4.47 22.02 19.59
CA ALA A 105 3.53 20.91 19.60
C ALA A 105 2.09 21.40 19.81
N GLU A 106 1.19 20.96 18.96
CA GLU A 106 -0.27 21.12 19.14
C GLU A 106 -0.83 19.93 19.94
N TYR A 107 -0.27 18.76 19.72
CA TYR A 107 -0.64 17.51 20.40
C TYR A 107 0.59 16.79 20.94
N LEU A 108 0.38 16.03 22.00
CA LEU A 108 1.39 15.18 22.63
C LEU A 108 0.80 13.81 22.94
N VAL A 109 1.49 12.75 22.54
CA VAL A 109 1.19 11.37 22.93
C VAL A 109 2.16 10.95 24.02
N VAL A 110 1.63 10.48 25.14
CA VAL A 110 2.37 9.86 26.25
C VAL A 110 1.83 8.47 26.50
N GLY A 111 2.63 7.54 26.99
CA GLY A 111 2.13 6.21 27.26
C GLY A 111 3.16 5.26 27.83
N SER A 112 2.65 4.11 28.28
CA SER A 112 3.45 3.04 28.85
C SER A 112 2.94 1.66 28.45
N ILE A 113 3.83 0.68 28.51
CA ILE A 113 3.53 -0.72 28.24
C ILE A 113 3.60 -1.49 29.55
N GLU A 114 2.56 -2.25 29.81
CA GLU A 114 2.46 -3.18 30.94
C GLU A 114 2.45 -4.61 30.44
N GLN A 115 3.18 -5.48 31.10
CA GLN A 115 3.10 -6.92 30.84
C GLN A 115 1.96 -7.52 31.68
N LEU A 116 0.99 -8.16 31.01
CA LEU A 116 -0.14 -8.82 31.65
C LEU A 116 0.18 -10.29 31.97
N GLU A 117 0.70 -11.01 30.97
CA GLU A 117 1.12 -12.41 31.01
C GLU A 117 2.41 -12.57 30.19
N GLU A 118 2.98 -13.79 30.16
CA GLU A 118 4.28 -14.05 29.54
C GLU A 118 4.45 -13.44 28.11
N LYS A 119 3.36 -13.44 27.32
CA LYS A 119 3.36 -12.88 25.96
C LYS A 119 2.33 -11.79 25.73
N GLN A 120 1.48 -11.51 26.70
CA GLN A 120 0.46 -10.48 26.57
C GLN A 120 0.92 -9.16 27.16
N ILE A 121 0.78 -8.12 26.38
CA ILE A 121 1.08 -6.75 26.79
C ILE A 121 -0.14 -5.85 26.60
N ARG A 122 -0.16 -4.81 27.40
CA ARG A 122 -1.13 -3.72 27.35
C ARG A 122 -0.38 -2.43 27.09
N PHE A 123 -0.71 -1.75 26.03
CA PHE A 123 -0.25 -0.39 25.75
C PHE A 123 -1.34 0.60 26.16
N VAL A 124 -1.04 1.41 27.18
CA VAL A 124 -1.90 2.50 27.62
C VAL A 124 -1.31 3.80 27.13
N PHE A 125 -2.07 4.61 26.41
CA PHE A 125 -1.62 5.90 25.95
C PHE A 125 -2.69 6.99 26.12
N ASN A 126 -2.23 8.24 26.30
CA ASN A 126 -3.05 9.43 26.30
C ASN A 126 -2.65 10.32 25.15
N LEU A 127 -3.62 10.89 24.46
CA LEU A 127 -3.46 12.00 23.53
C LEU A 127 -3.86 13.31 24.23
N LEU A 128 -2.93 14.24 24.33
CA LEU A 128 -3.08 15.51 25.00
C LEU A 128 -3.16 16.66 24.00
N ASN A 129 -4.05 17.60 24.21
CA ASN A 129 -4.03 18.90 23.53
C ASN A 129 -3.13 19.85 24.31
N VAL A 130 -2.01 20.25 23.72
CA VAL A 130 -0.99 21.07 24.38
C VAL A 130 -1.49 22.49 24.64
N ASN A 131 -2.27 23.04 23.70
CA ASN A 131 -2.80 24.41 23.81
C ASN A 131 -3.91 24.52 24.85
N LEU A 132 -4.82 23.55 24.88
CA LEU A 132 -5.91 23.48 25.85
C LEU A 132 -5.49 22.92 27.22
N GLN A 133 -4.29 22.30 27.31
CA GLN A 133 -3.74 21.67 28.50
C GLN A 133 -4.68 20.60 29.08
N SER A 134 -5.24 19.76 28.19
CA SER A 134 -6.24 18.76 28.54
C SER A 134 -5.98 17.44 27.85
N ASP A 135 -6.37 16.36 28.50
CA ASP A 135 -6.48 15.06 27.88
C ASP A 135 -7.65 15.07 26.89
N LEU A 136 -7.42 14.59 25.67
CA LEU A 136 -8.48 14.34 24.69
C LEU A 136 -9.03 12.94 24.86
N ILE A 137 -8.14 11.96 24.82
CA ILE A 137 -8.48 10.54 24.96
C ILE A 137 -7.42 9.80 25.75
N GLN A 138 -7.88 8.75 26.45
CA GLN A 138 -7.04 7.67 26.92
C GLN A 138 -7.51 6.38 26.27
N HIS A 139 -6.58 5.64 25.67
CA HIS A 139 -6.87 4.36 25.06
C HIS A 139 -5.96 3.25 25.57
N ILE A 140 -6.47 2.03 25.48
CA ILE A 140 -5.78 0.79 25.79
C ILE A 140 -5.79 -0.08 24.55
N VAL A 141 -4.60 -0.53 24.13
CA VAL A 141 -4.46 -1.51 23.06
C VAL A 141 -3.75 -2.74 23.62
N GLU A 142 -4.43 -3.87 23.58
CA GLU A 142 -3.89 -5.15 24.05
C GLU A 142 -3.50 -6.04 22.87
N GLY A 143 -2.46 -6.85 23.06
CA GLY A 143 -1.98 -7.79 22.06
C GLY A 143 -0.80 -8.61 22.58
N ASN A 144 -0.24 -9.45 21.72
CA ASN A 144 0.95 -10.21 22.05
C ASN A 144 2.21 -9.37 21.85
N SER A 145 3.25 -9.65 22.63
CA SER A 145 4.56 -8.97 22.54
C SER A 145 5.31 -9.21 21.21
N ASP A 146 4.87 -10.17 20.41
CA ASP A 146 5.35 -10.40 19.04
C ASP A 146 4.53 -9.64 17.97
N GLN A 147 3.50 -8.89 18.38
CA GLN A 147 2.61 -8.10 17.53
C GLN A 147 2.74 -6.58 17.77
N LEU A 148 3.94 -6.12 18.14
CA LEU A 148 4.18 -4.72 18.52
C LEU A 148 3.76 -3.74 17.42
N ARG A 149 4.04 -4.06 16.16
CA ARG A 149 3.64 -3.23 15.03
C ARG A 149 2.13 -3.11 14.91
N GLU A 150 1.40 -4.22 15.06
CA GLU A 150 -0.07 -4.20 15.02
C GLU A 150 -0.65 -3.33 16.15
N ILE A 151 -0.07 -3.40 17.36
CA ILE A 151 -0.45 -2.56 18.50
C ILE A 151 -0.18 -1.08 18.18
N ALA A 152 1.00 -0.76 17.65
CA ALA A 152 1.37 0.61 17.28
C ALA A 152 0.46 1.17 16.17
N HIS A 153 0.22 0.41 15.10
CA HIS A 153 -0.66 0.83 14.01
C HIS A 153 -2.11 1.06 14.47
N ARG A 154 -2.62 0.25 15.40
CA ARG A 154 -3.94 0.48 16.00
C ARG A 154 -3.98 1.77 16.83
N ALA A 155 -2.92 2.05 17.59
CA ALA A 155 -2.81 3.32 18.31
C ALA A 155 -2.73 4.50 17.34
N SER A 156 -1.97 4.37 16.26
CA SER A 156 -1.92 5.37 15.19
C SER A 156 -3.29 5.62 14.56
N ASP A 157 -4.08 4.55 14.32
CA ASP A 157 -5.45 4.67 13.80
C ASP A 157 -6.33 5.49 14.74
N LEU A 158 -6.28 5.23 16.04
CA LEU A 158 -7.06 5.93 17.06
C LEU A 158 -6.65 7.41 17.19
N ILE A 159 -5.34 7.69 17.22
CA ILE A 159 -4.81 9.06 17.26
C ILE A 159 -5.24 9.84 16.02
N TYR A 160 -5.11 9.22 14.84
CA TYR A 160 -5.49 9.83 13.57
C TYR A 160 -6.99 10.15 13.56
N GLU A 161 -7.84 9.21 13.98
CA GLU A 161 -9.29 9.37 14.01
C GLU A 161 -9.72 10.49 14.96
N GLU A 162 -9.13 10.55 16.16
CA GLU A 162 -9.46 11.60 17.15
C GLU A 162 -9.17 13.01 16.63
N ILE A 163 -8.03 13.18 15.94
CA ILE A 163 -7.62 14.51 15.50
C ILE A 163 -8.30 14.90 14.18
N THR A 164 -8.52 13.95 13.27
CA THR A 164 -9.01 14.23 11.91
C THR A 164 -10.49 13.95 11.71
N GLY A 165 -11.13 13.17 12.60
CA GLY A 165 -12.48 12.65 12.42
C GLY A 165 -12.59 11.54 11.38
N ILE A 166 -11.47 11.08 10.80
CA ILE A 166 -11.41 10.03 9.79
C ILE A 166 -10.73 8.80 10.41
N ARG A 167 -11.34 7.64 10.32
CA ARG A 167 -10.70 6.41 10.80
C ARG A 167 -9.34 6.20 10.16
N GLY A 168 -8.31 5.90 10.93
CA GLY A 168 -6.99 5.55 10.42
C GLY A 168 -7.00 4.26 9.59
N ALA A 169 -5.98 4.05 8.78
CA ALA A 169 -5.83 2.85 7.96
C ALA A 169 -4.42 2.24 8.08
N PHE A 170 -3.70 2.54 9.17
CA PHE A 170 -2.34 2.07 9.41
C PHE A 170 -2.31 0.58 9.76
N SER A 171 -3.32 0.07 10.50
CA SER A 171 -3.47 -1.34 10.87
C SER A 171 -4.01 -2.24 9.73
N THR A 172 -3.96 -1.76 8.48
CA THR A 172 -4.34 -2.51 7.29
C THR A 172 -3.16 -3.20 6.63
N ARG A 173 -3.40 -3.94 5.55
CA ARG A 173 -2.35 -4.68 4.84
C ARG A 173 -2.34 -4.37 3.35
N LEU A 174 -1.22 -4.69 2.74
CA LEU A 174 -1.02 -4.56 1.31
C LEU A 174 -0.68 -5.92 0.71
N ALA A 175 -1.38 -6.33 -0.36
CA ALA A 175 -0.98 -7.44 -1.20
C ALA A 175 -0.35 -6.88 -2.48
N TYR A 176 0.68 -7.55 -2.98
CA TYR A 176 1.36 -7.16 -4.22
C TYR A 176 2.10 -8.33 -4.83
N VAL A 177 2.51 -8.17 -6.08
CA VAL A 177 3.30 -9.16 -6.80
C VAL A 177 4.71 -8.65 -6.99
N THR A 178 5.71 -9.49 -6.69
CA THR A 178 7.10 -9.22 -7.05
C THR A 178 7.54 -10.13 -8.20
N ALA A 179 8.39 -9.61 -9.08
CA ALA A 179 9.08 -10.37 -10.11
C ALA A 179 10.59 -10.28 -9.86
N VAL A 180 11.22 -11.42 -9.56
CA VAL A 180 12.64 -11.51 -9.21
C VAL A 180 13.36 -12.38 -10.23
N GLN A 181 14.42 -11.87 -10.83
CA GLN A 181 15.29 -12.65 -11.71
C GLN A 181 16.12 -13.63 -10.86
N ASN A 182 15.92 -14.94 -11.11
CA ASN A 182 16.72 -15.99 -10.48
C ASN A 182 17.41 -16.82 -11.58
N ASN A 183 18.71 -16.64 -11.73
CA ASN A 183 19.49 -17.22 -12.81
C ASN A 183 18.86 -16.97 -14.20
N ASN A 184 18.27 -17.99 -14.84
CA ASN A 184 17.69 -17.90 -16.17
C ASN A 184 16.15 -17.82 -16.19
N SER A 185 15.49 -17.71 -15.03
CA SER A 185 14.04 -17.67 -14.94
C SER A 185 13.56 -16.50 -14.08
N LEU A 186 12.39 -15.95 -14.41
CA LEU A 186 11.66 -15.04 -13.53
C LEU A 186 10.88 -15.85 -12.50
N ILE A 187 10.95 -15.43 -11.26
CA ILE A 187 10.14 -15.96 -10.17
C ILE A 187 9.13 -14.87 -9.78
N TYR A 188 7.86 -15.22 -9.80
CA TYR A 188 6.77 -14.36 -9.36
C TYR A 188 6.36 -14.76 -7.95
N GLU A 189 6.17 -13.77 -7.08
CA GLU A 189 5.75 -13.98 -5.71
C GLU A 189 4.56 -13.09 -5.38
N LEU A 190 3.48 -13.68 -4.91
CA LEU A 190 2.39 -12.96 -4.26
C LEU A 190 2.77 -12.80 -2.79
N LYS A 191 2.87 -11.58 -2.34
CA LYS A 191 3.24 -11.22 -0.96
C LYS A 191 2.14 -10.41 -0.29
N VAL A 192 2.13 -10.44 1.02
CA VAL A 192 1.31 -9.58 1.89
C VAL A 192 2.23 -8.95 2.93
N SER A 193 2.12 -7.65 3.13
CA SER A 193 2.84 -6.88 4.15
C SER A 193 1.88 -6.02 4.98
N ASP A 194 2.39 -5.36 6.02
CA ASP A 194 1.72 -4.22 6.62
C ASP A 194 1.57 -3.10 5.57
N ALA A 195 0.66 -2.15 5.79
CA ALA A 195 0.40 -1.07 4.83
C ALA A 195 1.62 -0.16 4.56
N ASP A 196 2.62 -0.20 5.43
CA ASP A 196 3.89 0.51 5.29
C ASP A 196 4.99 -0.29 4.60
N GLY A 197 4.69 -1.51 4.17
CA GLY A 197 5.62 -2.42 3.51
C GLY A 197 6.41 -3.35 4.44
N ALA A 198 6.28 -3.18 5.76
CA ALA A 198 6.98 -4.05 6.71
C ALA A 198 6.34 -5.44 6.83
N GLN A 199 7.04 -6.38 7.46
CA GLN A 199 6.58 -7.73 7.76
C GLN A 199 6.04 -8.51 6.55
N GLU A 200 6.79 -8.49 5.44
CA GLU A 200 6.45 -9.25 4.24
C GLU A 200 6.24 -10.74 4.51
N LYS A 201 5.12 -11.27 4.03
CA LYS A 201 4.79 -12.71 4.06
C LYS A 201 4.57 -13.23 2.66
N LEU A 202 5.29 -14.29 2.31
CA LEU A 202 5.10 -15.00 1.04
C LEU A 202 3.81 -15.82 1.07
N MET A 203 2.89 -15.54 0.15
CA MET A 203 1.63 -16.26 0.01
C MET A 203 1.70 -17.32 -1.09
N LEU A 204 2.39 -17.01 -2.20
CA LEU A 204 2.55 -17.91 -3.35
C LEU A 204 3.84 -17.58 -4.08
N ARG A 205 4.56 -18.62 -4.50
CA ARG A 205 5.70 -18.53 -5.42
C ARG A 205 5.41 -19.34 -6.68
N SER A 206 5.71 -18.79 -7.84
CA SER A 206 5.49 -19.42 -9.13
C SER A 206 6.57 -19.03 -10.15
N THR A 207 6.87 -19.94 -11.08
CA THR A 207 7.65 -19.63 -12.28
C THR A 207 6.78 -19.01 -13.38
N GLU A 208 5.49 -19.06 -13.22
CA GLU A 208 4.51 -18.50 -14.13
C GLU A 208 3.93 -17.19 -13.55
N PRO A 209 3.50 -16.23 -14.39
CA PRO A 209 2.98 -14.96 -13.93
C PRO A 209 1.84 -15.08 -12.92
N ILE A 210 1.87 -14.20 -11.92
CA ILE A 210 0.78 -13.93 -10.99
C ILE A 210 0.36 -12.48 -11.21
N MET A 211 -0.94 -12.18 -11.20
CA MET A 211 -1.47 -10.84 -11.50
C MET A 211 -2.77 -10.56 -10.72
N SER A 212 -3.11 -9.28 -10.64
CA SER A 212 -4.41 -8.77 -10.20
C SER A 212 -4.89 -9.34 -8.86
N PRO A 213 -4.10 -9.26 -7.79
CA PRO A 213 -4.60 -9.64 -6.46
C PRO A 213 -5.76 -8.73 -6.05
N ALA A 214 -6.77 -9.31 -5.40
CA ALA A 214 -7.96 -8.61 -4.93
C ALA A 214 -8.40 -9.20 -3.58
N TRP A 215 -8.46 -8.36 -2.55
CA TRP A 215 -8.88 -8.75 -1.22
C TRP A 215 -10.39 -9.02 -1.16
N SER A 216 -10.78 -10.06 -0.44
CA SER A 216 -12.17 -10.21 -0.01
C SER A 216 -12.53 -9.11 1.01
N PRO A 217 -13.80 -8.67 1.11
CA PRO A 217 -14.22 -7.66 2.09
C PRO A 217 -13.99 -8.09 3.55
N SER A 218 -13.87 -9.39 3.81
CA SER A 218 -13.54 -9.92 5.14
C SER A 218 -12.06 -9.79 5.50
N GLY A 219 -11.18 -9.49 4.54
CA GLY A 219 -9.73 -9.50 4.72
C GLY A 219 -9.12 -10.89 4.90
N LYS A 220 -9.90 -11.97 4.77
CA LYS A 220 -9.45 -13.35 5.04
C LYS A 220 -9.01 -14.10 3.79
N GLU A 221 -9.41 -13.65 2.61
CA GLU A 221 -9.13 -14.30 1.34
C GLU A 221 -8.60 -13.29 0.32
N ILE A 222 -7.81 -13.80 -0.64
CA ILE A 222 -7.36 -13.05 -1.83
C ILE A 222 -7.76 -13.85 -3.06
N ALA A 223 -8.36 -13.18 -4.05
CA ALA A 223 -8.48 -13.67 -5.41
C ALA A 223 -7.32 -13.10 -6.24
N TYR A 224 -6.81 -13.90 -7.18
CA TYR A 224 -5.73 -13.47 -8.08
C TYR A 224 -5.74 -14.32 -9.36
N VAL A 225 -5.04 -13.84 -10.38
CA VAL A 225 -4.78 -14.57 -11.62
C VAL A 225 -3.45 -15.30 -11.52
N SER A 226 -3.41 -16.57 -11.91
CA SER A 226 -2.17 -17.33 -12.06
C SER A 226 -2.15 -18.09 -13.38
N PHE A 227 -0.96 -18.17 -13.98
CA PHE A 227 -0.71 -18.89 -15.21
C PHE A 227 -0.16 -20.31 -14.98
N GLU A 228 -0.10 -20.79 -13.75
CA GLU A 228 0.43 -22.10 -13.37
C GLU A 228 -0.23 -23.29 -14.09
N SER A 229 -1.46 -23.12 -14.56
CA SER A 229 -2.18 -24.13 -15.36
C SER A 229 -1.89 -24.09 -16.86
N GLY A 230 -0.85 -23.31 -17.30
CA GLY A 230 -0.49 -23.09 -18.71
C GLY A 230 -1.33 -22.05 -19.43
N ARG A 231 -2.30 -21.44 -18.74
CA ARG A 231 -3.12 -20.31 -19.20
C ARG A 231 -3.66 -19.52 -18.01
N PRO A 232 -4.10 -18.25 -18.20
CA PRO A 232 -4.63 -17.47 -17.08
C PRO A 232 -5.86 -18.17 -16.49
N ALA A 233 -5.88 -18.29 -15.17
CA ALA A 233 -6.99 -18.80 -14.39
C ALA A 233 -7.12 -17.97 -13.10
N ILE A 234 -8.34 -17.78 -12.60
CA ILE A 234 -8.59 -17.07 -11.35
C ILE A 234 -8.62 -18.10 -10.22
N TYR A 235 -7.85 -17.81 -9.19
CA TYR A 235 -7.76 -18.56 -7.95
C TYR A 235 -8.29 -17.72 -6.79
N ARG A 236 -8.81 -18.37 -5.77
CA ARG A 236 -9.13 -17.84 -4.45
C ARG A 236 -8.28 -18.57 -3.44
N GLN A 237 -7.67 -17.83 -2.52
CA GLN A 237 -6.81 -18.40 -1.49
C GLN A 237 -7.20 -17.85 -0.12
N ASP A 238 -7.39 -18.73 0.86
CA ASP A 238 -7.53 -18.38 2.28
C ASP A 238 -6.15 -18.08 2.86
N LEU A 239 -6.02 -16.95 3.56
CA LEU A 239 -4.74 -16.44 4.04
C LEU A 239 -4.22 -17.12 5.31
N ILE A 240 -5.11 -17.77 6.06
CA ILE A 240 -4.76 -18.48 7.31
C ILE A 240 -4.37 -19.92 6.97
N SER A 241 -5.24 -20.63 6.28
CA SER A 241 -5.03 -22.05 5.96
C SER A 241 -4.20 -22.29 4.71
N ALA A 242 -3.91 -21.24 3.93
CA ALA A 242 -3.27 -21.29 2.62
C ALA A 242 -4.01 -22.16 1.59
N LYS A 243 -5.23 -22.59 1.87
CA LYS A 243 -6.04 -23.38 0.93
C LYS A 243 -6.39 -22.56 -0.30
N ARG A 244 -6.18 -23.18 -1.47
CA ARG A 244 -6.42 -22.56 -2.77
C ARG A 244 -7.54 -23.27 -3.50
N GLN A 245 -8.36 -22.50 -4.20
CA GLN A 245 -9.41 -22.99 -5.08
C GLN A 245 -9.33 -22.29 -6.43
N GLN A 246 -9.23 -23.07 -7.51
CA GLN A 246 -9.38 -22.54 -8.86
C GLN A 246 -10.87 -22.25 -9.12
N LEU A 247 -11.18 -20.98 -9.41
CA LEU A 247 -12.55 -20.53 -9.69
C LEU A 247 -12.90 -20.59 -11.18
N THR A 248 -11.91 -20.30 -12.04
CA THR A 248 -12.11 -20.32 -13.49
C THR A 248 -10.93 -20.99 -14.20
N ASN A 249 -11.20 -21.55 -15.37
CA ASN A 249 -10.18 -22.06 -16.29
C ASN A 249 -10.78 -22.14 -17.71
N PHE A 250 -11.45 -21.08 -18.14
CA PHE A 250 -12.04 -21.04 -19.47
C PHE A 250 -10.98 -20.78 -20.53
N LYS A 251 -11.25 -21.15 -21.77
CA LYS A 251 -10.39 -20.80 -22.92
C LYS A 251 -10.36 -19.28 -23.08
N GLY A 252 -9.17 -18.73 -23.36
CA GLY A 252 -8.95 -17.30 -23.50
C GLY A 252 -8.66 -16.61 -22.16
N LEU A 253 -9.01 -15.34 -22.07
CA LEU A 253 -8.75 -14.50 -20.90
C LEU A 253 -9.61 -14.91 -19.70
N ASN A 254 -8.99 -15.02 -18.54
CA ASN A 254 -9.61 -15.11 -17.22
C ASN A 254 -8.84 -14.13 -16.33
N GLY A 255 -9.43 -13.01 -15.97
CA GLY A 255 -8.65 -11.94 -15.32
C GLY A 255 -9.46 -10.94 -14.52
N ALA A 256 -8.73 -9.99 -13.93
CA ALA A 256 -9.25 -8.83 -13.21
C ALA A 256 -10.37 -9.19 -12.20
N PRO A 257 -10.12 -10.06 -11.21
CA PRO A 257 -11.11 -10.39 -10.20
C PRO A 257 -11.39 -9.17 -9.30
N ALA A 258 -12.66 -8.94 -8.96
CA ALA A 258 -13.10 -7.91 -8.03
C ALA A 258 -14.24 -8.42 -7.17
N TRP A 259 -14.07 -8.40 -5.85
CA TRP A 259 -15.07 -8.86 -4.90
C TRP A 259 -16.21 -7.85 -4.75
N SER A 260 -17.45 -8.36 -4.65
CA SER A 260 -18.58 -7.53 -4.23
C SER A 260 -18.43 -7.08 -2.77
N PRO A 261 -19.01 -5.94 -2.37
CA PRO A 261 -18.87 -5.42 -0.99
C PRO A 261 -19.37 -6.38 0.10
N ASP A 262 -20.34 -7.23 -0.23
CA ASP A 262 -20.89 -8.27 0.67
C ASP A 262 -20.08 -9.58 0.67
N GLY A 263 -19.07 -9.71 -0.22
CA GLY A 263 -18.23 -10.91 -0.35
C GLY A 263 -18.89 -12.10 -1.00
N ASN A 264 -20.17 -12.00 -1.41
CA ASN A 264 -20.91 -13.14 -1.97
C ASN A 264 -20.70 -13.31 -3.46
N LYS A 265 -20.10 -12.34 -4.14
CA LYS A 265 -19.90 -12.34 -5.60
C LYS A 265 -18.49 -11.93 -5.97
N LEU A 266 -18.04 -12.42 -7.13
CA LEU A 266 -16.78 -12.01 -7.74
C LEU A 266 -17.06 -11.57 -9.18
N ALA A 267 -16.81 -10.29 -9.47
CA ALA A 267 -16.74 -9.81 -10.85
C ALA A 267 -15.39 -10.20 -11.45
N MET A 268 -15.38 -10.44 -12.76
CA MET A 268 -14.17 -10.86 -13.47
C MET A 268 -14.30 -10.61 -14.97
N VAL A 269 -13.21 -10.69 -15.68
CA VAL A 269 -13.15 -10.59 -17.14
C VAL A 269 -12.95 -11.98 -17.72
N LEU A 270 -13.83 -12.40 -18.65
CA LEU A 270 -13.69 -13.63 -19.40
C LEU A 270 -13.87 -13.37 -20.89
N SER A 271 -13.05 -14.00 -21.73
CA SER A 271 -13.23 -13.96 -23.20
C SER A 271 -13.74 -15.27 -23.79
N LYS A 272 -14.32 -16.14 -22.96
CA LYS A 272 -14.78 -17.49 -23.36
C LYS A 272 -15.86 -17.49 -24.45
N ASP A 273 -16.60 -16.41 -24.59
CA ASP A 273 -17.69 -16.25 -25.56
C ASP A 273 -17.33 -15.31 -26.73
N GLY A 274 -16.00 -15.09 -26.96
CA GLY A 274 -15.46 -14.29 -28.07
C GLY A 274 -14.48 -13.23 -27.62
N ASN A 275 -14.95 -12.03 -27.24
CA ASN A 275 -14.14 -10.93 -26.73
C ASN A 275 -14.21 -10.83 -25.21
N PRO A 276 -13.29 -10.04 -24.59
CA PRO A 276 -13.31 -9.79 -23.16
C PRO A 276 -14.57 -9.05 -22.72
N GLU A 277 -15.26 -9.60 -21.73
CA GLU A 277 -16.53 -9.10 -21.19
C GLU A 277 -16.56 -9.27 -19.68
N ILE A 278 -17.40 -8.51 -19.00
CA ILE A 278 -17.59 -8.59 -17.56
C ILE A 278 -18.58 -9.72 -17.22
N TYR A 279 -18.13 -10.59 -16.32
CA TYR A 279 -18.93 -11.67 -15.73
C TYR A 279 -18.96 -11.52 -14.21
N VAL A 280 -19.99 -12.08 -13.58
CA VAL A 280 -20.09 -12.21 -12.13
C VAL A 280 -20.36 -13.66 -11.78
N LEU A 281 -19.52 -14.20 -10.89
CA LEU A 281 -19.74 -15.46 -10.21
C LEU A 281 -20.41 -15.20 -8.87
N ASP A 282 -21.60 -15.75 -8.68
CA ASP A 282 -22.31 -15.77 -7.40
C ASP A 282 -21.92 -17.05 -6.64
N PHE A 283 -21.33 -16.93 -5.47
CA PHE A 283 -20.85 -18.06 -4.67
C PHE A 283 -22.00 -18.81 -4.00
N THR A 284 -23.10 -18.13 -3.68
CA THR A 284 -24.27 -18.71 -3.04
C THR A 284 -25.07 -19.56 -4.05
N GLU A 285 -25.38 -18.95 -5.20
CA GLU A 285 -26.11 -19.62 -6.28
C GLU A 285 -25.21 -20.53 -7.14
N ARG A 286 -23.88 -20.42 -6.99
CA ARG A 286 -22.87 -21.08 -7.85
C ARG A 286 -23.09 -20.82 -9.33
N LYS A 287 -23.51 -19.62 -9.64
CA LYS A 287 -23.92 -19.21 -10.98
C LYS A 287 -22.97 -18.18 -11.56
N LEU A 288 -22.51 -18.43 -12.79
CA LEU A 288 -21.73 -17.48 -13.57
C LEU A 288 -22.65 -16.73 -14.54
N THR A 289 -22.71 -15.42 -14.44
CA THR A 289 -23.57 -14.57 -15.26
C THR A 289 -22.74 -13.57 -16.07
N ARG A 290 -22.92 -13.54 -17.39
CA ARG A 290 -22.36 -12.50 -18.27
C ARG A 290 -23.15 -11.22 -18.12
N LEU A 291 -22.47 -10.11 -17.81
CA LEU A 291 -23.08 -8.80 -17.57
C LEU A 291 -23.05 -7.89 -18.79
N THR A 292 -21.95 -7.91 -19.54
CA THR A 292 -21.79 -7.08 -20.74
C THR A 292 -21.80 -7.93 -22.02
N ARG A 293 -22.22 -7.31 -23.14
CA ARG A 293 -22.25 -7.93 -24.46
C ARG A 293 -21.98 -6.87 -25.50
N HIS A 294 -20.74 -6.72 -25.90
CA HIS A 294 -20.32 -5.74 -26.88
C HIS A 294 -19.15 -6.29 -27.70
N PHE A 295 -18.90 -5.78 -28.89
CA PHE A 295 -17.72 -6.17 -29.71
C PHE A 295 -16.42 -5.56 -29.20
N SER A 296 -16.51 -4.51 -28.37
CA SER A 296 -15.40 -3.85 -27.72
C SER A 296 -14.90 -4.62 -26.50
N ILE A 297 -13.72 -4.29 -26.02
CA ILE A 297 -13.11 -4.87 -24.83
C ILE A 297 -13.75 -4.21 -23.60
N ASP A 298 -14.36 -5.03 -22.73
CA ASP A 298 -14.81 -4.65 -21.40
C ASP A 298 -13.90 -5.33 -20.37
N THR A 299 -13.23 -4.56 -19.52
CA THR A 299 -12.20 -5.07 -18.61
C THR A 299 -12.17 -4.30 -17.28
N GLU A 300 -11.37 -4.80 -16.32
CA GLU A 300 -11.05 -4.13 -15.05
C GLU A 300 -12.31 -3.69 -14.26
N PRO A 301 -13.22 -4.62 -13.92
CA PRO A 301 -14.39 -4.28 -13.15
C PRO A 301 -14.03 -3.87 -11.72
N THR A 302 -14.72 -2.87 -11.19
CA THR A 302 -14.74 -2.53 -9.76
C THR A 302 -16.17 -2.33 -9.30
N TRP A 303 -16.48 -2.78 -8.09
CA TRP A 303 -17.80 -2.63 -7.52
C TRP A 303 -18.00 -1.23 -6.94
N HIS A 304 -19.19 -0.69 -7.15
CA HIS A 304 -19.64 0.43 -6.34
C HIS A 304 -19.86 -0.03 -4.89
N PRO A 305 -19.52 0.79 -3.86
CA PRO A 305 -19.66 0.39 -2.45
C PRO A 305 -21.05 -0.10 -2.04
N ASN A 306 -22.11 0.33 -2.71
CA ASN A 306 -23.47 -0.14 -2.46
C ASN A 306 -23.78 -1.52 -3.05
N GLY A 307 -22.90 -2.08 -3.91
CA GLY A 307 -23.08 -3.40 -4.53
C GLY A 307 -24.11 -3.47 -5.65
N ASP A 308 -24.72 -2.36 -6.07
CA ASP A 308 -25.75 -2.28 -7.09
C ASP A 308 -25.23 -1.93 -8.49
N ARG A 309 -23.97 -1.50 -8.60
CA ARG A 309 -23.32 -1.05 -9.84
C ARG A 309 -21.89 -1.59 -9.94
N ILE A 310 -21.39 -1.68 -11.17
CA ILE A 310 -20.01 -2.01 -11.50
C ILE A 310 -19.47 -0.95 -12.44
N LEU A 311 -18.32 -0.37 -12.09
CA LEU A 311 -17.53 0.45 -13.00
C LEU A 311 -16.53 -0.45 -13.72
N PHE A 312 -16.22 -0.13 -14.97
CA PHE A 312 -15.30 -0.93 -15.78
C PHE A 312 -14.67 -0.09 -16.90
N THR A 313 -13.54 -0.53 -17.39
CA THR A 313 -12.88 0.05 -18.56
C THR A 313 -13.47 -0.52 -19.83
N SER A 314 -13.78 0.35 -20.81
CA SER A 314 -14.25 -0.08 -22.14
C SER A 314 -13.78 0.86 -23.25
N ASP A 315 -13.42 0.29 -24.39
CA ASP A 315 -13.06 1.02 -25.61
C ASP A 315 -14.24 1.21 -26.59
N ARG A 316 -15.49 0.97 -26.13
CA ARG A 316 -16.72 1.09 -26.95
C ARG A 316 -16.96 2.48 -27.53
N GLY A 317 -16.33 3.51 -26.98
CA GLY A 317 -16.34 4.88 -27.50
C GLY A 317 -15.15 5.22 -28.41
N GLY A 318 -14.37 4.22 -28.85
CA GLY A 318 -13.19 4.35 -29.71
C GLY A 318 -11.86 4.28 -28.94
N THR A 319 -11.81 4.78 -27.70
CA THR A 319 -10.63 4.70 -26.81
C THR A 319 -11.06 4.28 -25.42
N PRO A 320 -10.15 3.70 -24.60
CA PRO A 320 -10.47 3.25 -23.24
C PRO A 320 -11.02 4.38 -22.38
N GLN A 321 -12.19 4.15 -21.78
CA GLN A 321 -12.89 5.06 -20.88
C GLN A 321 -13.59 4.26 -19.78
N ILE A 322 -13.93 4.94 -18.69
CA ILE A 322 -14.67 4.32 -17.61
C ILE A 322 -16.17 4.39 -17.90
N TYR A 323 -16.82 3.25 -17.75
CA TYR A 323 -18.27 3.09 -17.87
C TYR A 323 -18.83 2.53 -16.56
N GLU A 324 -20.09 2.80 -16.29
CA GLU A 324 -20.85 2.27 -15.17
C GLU A 324 -22.01 1.41 -15.69
N LEU A 325 -22.12 0.19 -15.17
CA LEU A 325 -23.24 -0.73 -15.40
C LEU A 325 -24.10 -0.78 -14.13
N GLU A 326 -25.37 -0.45 -14.24
CA GLU A 326 -26.38 -0.68 -13.21
C GLU A 326 -26.89 -2.11 -13.29
N LEU A 327 -26.78 -2.91 -12.22
CA LEU A 327 -27.04 -4.34 -12.26
C LEU A 327 -28.51 -4.69 -12.48
N ASN A 328 -29.44 -3.92 -11.93
CA ASN A 328 -30.87 -4.17 -12.02
C ASN A 328 -31.43 -3.86 -13.41
N SER A 329 -31.15 -2.66 -13.92
CA SER A 329 -31.66 -2.16 -15.19
C SER A 329 -30.85 -2.60 -16.41
N ARG A 330 -29.61 -3.07 -16.17
CA ARG A 330 -28.60 -3.36 -17.21
C ARG A 330 -28.21 -2.15 -18.06
N LYS A 331 -28.51 -0.96 -17.61
CA LYS A 331 -28.11 0.28 -18.30
C LYS A 331 -26.62 0.52 -18.10
N ILE A 332 -25.95 0.93 -19.19
CA ILE A 332 -24.55 1.30 -19.21
C ILE A 332 -24.45 2.77 -19.58
N LYS A 333 -23.67 3.53 -18.82
CA LYS A 333 -23.37 4.94 -19.12
C LYS A 333 -21.87 5.17 -19.05
N ARG A 334 -21.35 6.07 -19.89
CA ARG A 334 -19.98 6.55 -19.84
C ARG A 334 -19.82 7.51 -18.65
N ILE A 335 -18.70 7.41 -17.94
CA ILE A 335 -18.38 8.23 -16.77
C ILE A 335 -17.28 9.25 -17.09
N THR A 336 -16.25 8.88 -17.85
CA THR A 336 -15.12 9.76 -18.15
C THR A 336 -15.20 10.33 -19.56
N TYR A 337 -14.90 11.63 -19.69
CA TYR A 337 -14.99 12.38 -20.96
C TYR A 337 -13.72 13.19 -21.25
N VAL A 338 -12.88 13.42 -20.25
CA VAL A 338 -11.64 14.19 -20.37
C VAL A 338 -10.49 13.24 -20.75
N GLY A 339 -9.69 13.64 -21.73
CA GLY A 339 -8.59 12.83 -22.23
C GLY A 339 -9.04 11.67 -23.14
N ASN A 340 -8.08 10.99 -23.74
CA ASN A 340 -8.32 9.91 -24.69
C ASN A 340 -8.05 8.51 -24.10
N TYR A 341 -7.68 8.44 -22.83
CA TYR A 341 -7.45 7.16 -22.14
C TYR A 341 -7.73 7.32 -20.64
N ASN A 342 -8.70 6.55 -20.14
CA ASN A 342 -9.01 6.41 -18.73
C ASN A 342 -9.31 4.93 -18.47
N ALA A 343 -8.57 4.29 -17.54
CA ALA A 343 -8.64 2.85 -17.28
C ALA A 343 -8.44 2.51 -15.81
N ARG A 344 -8.66 1.26 -15.43
CA ARG A 344 -8.47 0.73 -14.08
C ARG A 344 -9.21 1.55 -13.01
N PRO A 345 -10.54 1.61 -13.07
CA PRO A 345 -11.32 2.35 -12.09
C PRO A 345 -11.18 1.73 -10.69
N SER A 346 -10.95 2.56 -9.69
CA SER A 346 -11.02 2.22 -8.27
C SER A 346 -11.85 3.30 -7.57
N LEU A 347 -12.96 2.91 -6.98
CA LEU A 347 -13.87 3.88 -6.34
C LEU A 347 -13.53 3.97 -4.85
N ALA A 348 -13.31 5.19 -4.35
CA ALA A 348 -13.09 5.43 -2.94
C ALA A 348 -14.36 5.09 -2.12
N PRO A 349 -14.23 4.82 -0.81
CA PRO A 349 -15.37 4.44 0.05
C PRO A 349 -16.48 5.49 0.13
N ASP A 350 -16.17 6.75 -0.18
CA ASP A 350 -17.15 7.84 -0.27
C ASP A 350 -18.14 7.72 -1.45
N ALA A 351 -17.92 6.72 -2.32
CA ALA A 351 -18.68 6.48 -3.55
C ALA A 351 -18.73 7.70 -4.50
N ARG A 352 -17.86 8.68 -4.31
CA ARG A 352 -17.79 9.94 -5.04
C ARG A 352 -16.48 10.12 -5.77
N THR A 353 -15.38 9.72 -5.15
CA THR A 353 -14.04 9.90 -5.69
C THR A 353 -13.63 8.66 -6.50
N LEU A 354 -13.61 8.80 -7.82
CA LEU A 354 -13.10 7.77 -8.75
C LEU A 354 -11.61 7.99 -8.95
N VAL A 355 -10.81 6.97 -8.64
CA VAL A 355 -9.37 6.90 -8.95
C VAL A 355 -9.20 6.08 -10.22
N MET A 356 -8.27 6.48 -11.09
CA MET A 356 -8.04 5.81 -12.37
C MET A 356 -6.64 6.06 -12.90
N VAL A 357 -6.21 5.23 -13.84
CA VAL A 357 -5.09 5.52 -14.72
C VAL A 357 -5.58 6.46 -15.83
N HIS A 358 -4.97 7.63 -15.94
CA HIS A 358 -5.28 8.65 -16.93
C HIS A 358 -4.06 8.88 -17.82
N ARG A 359 -4.25 9.08 -19.14
CA ARG A 359 -3.17 9.44 -20.04
C ARG A 359 -3.28 10.88 -20.48
N ALA A 360 -2.29 11.68 -20.09
CA ALA A 360 -2.10 13.05 -20.53
C ALA A 360 -0.72 13.19 -21.21
N ASN A 361 -0.65 13.88 -22.33
CA ASN A 361 0.61 14.12 -23.07
C ASN A 361 1.45 12.85 -23.31
N ASP A 362 0.79 11.74 -23.63
CA ASP A 362 1.38 10.40 -23.84
C ASP A 362 2.07 9.79 -22.61
N VAL A 363 1.80 10.31 -21.43
CA VAL A 363 2.26 9.79 -20.13
C VAL A 363 1.08 9.27 -19.32
N PHE A 364 1.26 8.14 -18.66
CA PHE A 364 0.25 7.56 -17.75
C PHE A 364 0.45 8.08 -16.34
N HIS A 365 -0.61 8.63 -15.78
CA HIS A 365 -0.69 9.21 -14.45
C HIS A 365 -1.80 8.55 -13.64
N ILE A 366 -1.72 8.64 -12.33
CA ILE A 366 -2.88 8.39 -11.48
C ILE A 366 -3.66 9.70 -11.34
N ALA A 367 -4.95 9.64 -11.60
CA ALA A 367 -5.85 10.78 -11.49
C ALA A 367 -7.09 10.43 -10.68
N THR A 368 -7.70 11.44 -10.07
CA THR A 368 -9.01 11.37 -9.43
C THR A 368 -10.05 12.15 -10.25
N LEU A 369 -11.30 11.66 -10.22
CA LEU A 369 -12.45 12.34 -10.74
C LEU A 369 -13.54 12.39 -9.64
N ASP A 370 -13.92 13.60 -9.24
CA ASP A 370 -15.09 13.81 -8.39
C ASP A 370 -16.36 13.62 -9.23
N LEU A 371 -17.09 12.54 -8.99
CA LEU A 371 -18.29 12.16 -9.76
C LEU A 371 -19.47 13.14 -9.61
N LYS A 372 -19.46 14.00 -8.57
CA LYS A 372 -20.48 15.00 -8.35
C LYS A 372 -20.18 16.30 -9.11
N THR A 373 -18.94 16.74 -9.10
CA THR A 373 -18.53 18.02 -9.69
C THR A 373 -17.88 17.89 -11.06
N ASN A 374 -17.55 16.66 -11.50
CA ASN A 374 -16.75 16.34 -12.69
C ASN A 374 -15.35 17.00 -12.68
N ARG A 375 -14.84 17.36 -11.50
CA ARG A 375 -13.48 17.89 -11.35
C ARG A 375 -12.48 16.75 -11.35
N MET A 376 -11.55 16.79 -12.28
CA MET A 376 -10.42 15.87 -12.35
C MET A 376 -9.17 16.51 -11.75
N LEU A 377 -8.35 15.69 -11.05
CA LEU A 377 -7.06 16.07 -10.50
C LEU A 377 -6.06 14.99 -10.84
N GLU A 378 -4.97 15.35 -11.51
CA GLU A 378 -3.82 14.48 -11.69
C GLU A 378 -3.00 14.46 -10.40
N LEU A 379 -2.76 13.26 -9.85
CA LEU A 379 -2.09 13.08 -8.56
C LEU A 379 -0.58 12.84 -8.71
N THR A 380 -0.15 12.38 -9.89
CA THR A 380 1.24 11.92 -10.08
C THR A 380 1.87 12.57 -11.30
N GLU A 381 3.19 12.75 -11.24
CA GLU A 381 3.99 13.36 -12.30
C GLU A 381 5.04 12.38 -12.87
N THR A 382 5.04 11.13 -12.37
CA THR A 382 5.98 10.09 -12.79
C THR A 382 5.54 9.47 -14.11
N ARG A 383 6.45 8.73 -14.74
CA ARG A 383 6.17 8.02 -16.00
C ARG A 383 5.71 6.60 -15.69
N LEU A 384 4.71 6.11 -16.41
CA LEU A 384 4.20 4.73 -16.29
C LEU A 384 3.62 4.41 -14.89
N ASP A 385 2.74 5.26 -14.39
CA ASP A 385 1.99 4.99 -13.17
C ASP A 385 0.80 4.10 -13.48
N GLU A 386 0.65 3.00 -12.72
CA GLU A 386 -0.38 2.00 -12.97
C GLU A 386 -0.93 1.37 -11.69
N SER A 387 -2.02 0.62 -11.84
CA SER A 387 -2.62 -0.24 -10.78
C SER A 387 -2.93 0.50 -9.47
N PRO A 388 -3.64 1.64 -9.49
CA PRO A 388 -3.96 2.34 -8.25
C PRO A 388 -4.92 1.53 -7.37
N THR A 389 -4.65 1.53 -6.07
CA THR A 389 -5.53 0.97 -5.04
C THR A 389 -5.74 1.99 -3.92
N VAL A 390 -6.97 2.14 -3.45
CA VAL A 390 -7.35 3.16 -2.47
C VAL A 390 -7.38 2.55 -1.08
N ALA A 391 -6.88 3.28 -0.08
CA ALA A 391 -7.00 2.92 1.33
C ALA A 391 -8.47 2.85 1.76
N PRO A 392 -8.83 1.98 2.73
CA PRO A 392 -10.23 1.82 3.14
C PRO A 392 -10.84 3.06 3.81
N ASN A 393 -10.03 4.04 4.20
CA ASN A 393 -10.49 5.36 4.65
C ASN A 393 -10.61 6.41 3.54
N GLY A 394 -10.18 6.09 2.32
CA GLY A 394 -10.21 7.00 1.19
C GLY A 394 -9.18 8.14 1.21
N ALA A 395 -8.28 8.20 2.21
CA ALA A 395 -7.34 9.33 2.35
C ALA A 395 -6.08 9.18 1.50
N MET A 396 -5.65 7.96 1.26
CA MET A 396 -4.41 7.61 0.55
C MET A 396 -4.68 6.60 -0.56
N LEU A 397 -3.80 6.54 -1.52
CA LEU A 397 -3.73 5.46 -2.49
C LEU A 397 -2.29 4.99 -2.68
N ILE A 398 -2.14 3.71 -3.10
CA ILE A 398 -0.87 3.12 -3.51
C ILE A 398 -0.98 2.76 -4.99
N TYR A 399 0.10 2.90 -5.71
CA TYR A 399 0.19 2.60 -7.13
C TYR A 399 1.58 2.07 -7.49
N ALA A 400 1.69 1.35 -8.60
CA ALA A 400 2.97 0.94 -9.13
C ALA A 400 3.54 2.05 -10.03
N THR A 401 4.85 2.28 -9.93
CA THR A 401 5.58 3.29 -10.71
C THR A 401 7.02 2.85 -10.94
N LYS A 402 7.80 3.67 -11.64
CA LYS A 402 9.22 3.42 -11.88
C LYS A 402 10.10 4.39 -11.10
N GLN A 403 11.16 3.83 -10.50
CA GLN A 403 12.30 4.58 -9.97
C GLN A 403 13.58 4.07 -10.66
N GLY A 404 14.10 4.85 -11.61
CA GLY A 404 15.13 4.35 -12.54
C GLY A 404 14.58 3.21 -13.41
N ASP A 405 15.25 2.06 -13.38
CA ASP A 405 14.84 0.86 -14.12
C ASP A 405 13.99 -0.13 -13.30
N ARG A 406 13.74 0.15 -12.01
CA ARG A 406 12.98 -0.73 -11.13
C ARG A 406 11.51 -0.30 -11.05
N ASP A 407 10.62 -1.28 -11.07
CA ASP A 407 9.22 -1.08 -10.70
C ASP A 407 9.11 -1.12 -9.17
N ILE A 408 8.49 -0.09 -8.61
CA ILE A 408 8.31 0.10 -7.16
C ILE A 408 6.88 0.50 -6.84
N LEU A 409 6.51 0.44 -5.57
CA LEU A 409 5.26 1.01 -5.10
C LEU A 409 5.47 2.41 -4.53
N ALA A 410 4.56 3.30 -4.85
CA ALA A 410 4.47 4.64 -4.29
C ALA A 410 3.10 4.88 -3.68
N ALA A 411 3.05 5.71 -2.66
CA ALA A 411 1.81 6.18 -2.06
C ALA A 411 1.63 7.68 -2.34
N VAL A 412 0.38 8.09 -2.52
CA VAL A 412 0.02 9.50 -2.65
C VAL A 412 -1.31 9.75 -1.93
N SER A 413 -1.43 10.91 -1.29
CA SER A 413 -2.72 11.32 -0.72
C SER A 413 -3.72 11.69 -1.83
N ILE A 414 -5.01 11.53 -1.53
CA ILE A 414 -6.09 11.74 -2.52
C ILE A 414 -6.18 13.19 -3.03
N ASP A 415 -5.59 14.14 -2.30
CA ASP A 415 -5.47 15.56 -2.65
C ASP A 415 -4.13 15.94 -3.28
N ALA A 416 -3.27 14.96 -3.59
CA ALA A 416 -1.90 15.13 -4.10
C ALA A 416 -0.94 15.86 -3.16
N GLY A 417 -1.29 15.99 -1.87
CA GLY A 417 -0.51 16.73 -0.88
C GLY A 417 0.78 16.03 -0.46
N VAL A 418 0.75 14.72 -0.34
CA VAL A 418 1.86 13.90 0.15
C VAL A 418 2.15 12.76 -0.81
N LYS A 419 3.44 12.48 -0.99
CA LYS A 419 3.92 11.36 -1.80
C LYS A 419 5.15 10.74 -1.17
N TYR A 420 5.20 9.39 -1.11
CA TYR A 420 6.38 8.64 -0.68
C TYR A 420 6.50 7.31 -1.40
N PHE A 421 7.68 6.70 -1.36
CA PHE A 421 7.93 5.37 -1.88
C PHE A 421 7.88 4.35 -0.74
N LEU A 422 7.32 3.17 -1.01
CA LEU A 422 7.34 2.08 -0.03
C LEU A 422 8.72 1.40 -0.04
N PRO A 423 9.32 1.15 1.14
CA PRO A 423 10.63 0.52 1.26
C PRO A 423 10.54 -1.01 1.09
N LEU A 424 10.24 -1.49 -0.12
CA LEU A 424 10.15 -2.91 -0.43
C LEU A 424 11.51 -3.44 -0.92
N GLU A 425 11.95 -4.57 -0.35
CA GLU A 425 13.35 -4.97 -0.41
C GLU A 425 13.82 -5.54 -1.74
N SER A 426 13.00 -6.21 -2.54
CA SER A 426 13.53 -6.96 -3.68
C SER A 426 12.60 -7.09 -4.89
N GLY A 427 13.23 -7.01 -6.09
CA GLY A 427 12.57 -7.26 -7.38
C GLY A 427 11.77 -6.08 -7.90
N ASP A 428 11.13 -6.31 -9.05
CA ASP A 428 10.12 -5.41 -9.60
C ASP A 428 8.80 -5.66 -8.88
N VAL A 429 8.21 -4.61 -8.33
CA VAL A 429 6.98 -4.70 -7.52
C VAL A 429 5.80 -4.09 -8.27
N ARG A 430 4.74 -4.85 -8.43
CA ARG A 430 3.57 -4.47 -9.23
C ARG A 430 2.25 -4.91 -8.59
N GLU A 431 1.15 -4.46 -9.19
CA GLU A 431 -0.23 -4.90 -8.89
C GLU A 431 -0.57 -4.79 -7.39
N PRO A 432 -0.39 -3.63 -6.76
CA PRO A 432 -0.79 -3.47 -5.37
C PRO A 432 -2.30 -3.59 -5.19
N ALA A 433 -2.71 -4.17 -4.06
CA ALA A 433 -4.08 -4.22 -3.61
C ALA A 433 -4.13 -3.92 -2.11
N TRP A 434 -4.77 -2.83 -1.74
CA TRP A 434 -4.96 -2.45 -0.34
C TRP A 434 -6.06 -3.30 0.30
N SER A 435 -5.84 -3.77 1.52
CA SER A 435 -6.85 -4.57 2.23
C SER A 435 -8.02 -3.70 2.70
N PRO A 436 -9.21 -4.28 2.94
CA PRO A 436 -10.20 -3.65 3.78
C PRO A 436 -9.66 -3.51 5.22
N TYR A 437 -10.43 -2.86 6.09
CA TYR A 437 -10.19 -2.93 7.52
C TYR A 437 -10.23 -4.38 8.00
N LEU A 438 -9.17 -4.82 8.67
CA LEU A 438 -9.09 -6.16 9.24
C LEU A 438 -9.88 -6.21 10.56
N ARG A 439 -10.64 -7.30 10.76
CA ARG A 439 -11.46 -7.52 11.96
C ARG A 439 -10.84 -8.58 12.84
#